data_5bef4bcd15ab062380cfb3a05f47c1e0
#
_entry.id   5bef4bcd15ab062380cfb3a05f47c1e0
#
_cell.length_a   1.000
_cell.length_b   1.000
_cell.length_c   1.000
_cell.angle_alpha   90.00
_cell.angle_beta   90.00
_cell.angle_gamma   90.00
#
_symmetry.space_group_name_H-M   'P 1'
#
loop_
_entity.id
_entity.type
_entity.pdbx_description
1 polymer ?
#
loop_
_entity_poly.entity_id
_entity_poly.type
_entity_poly.pdbx_seq_one_letter_code
_entity_poly.pdbx_strand_id
1 'polypeptide(L)'
;MKKIPKHIISAFIITLVVIALVVYLGRVFSSQKEAEPIYPGPGVTDVKMLSYWYPELEGTNGDTEVYILDSGVEGASMLVLGGTHPNEPSGFISAVMLIEWCEPEEGKLYVIPRANNSAFTCTDPLEAAPTRFYIETGNGERWFRFGSRATNPIDQWPDSEIYVHAASGQKLSGSEVRNLNRAYPGRTDGTFTEKITYGITKLIEDEKISMTVDLHEASPEYTTVNAIVAHEDAVGLANMMLWMVEEDLTISVEQSPKNLHGLTHRELGDYTDTLAMLMETANPSQGRLHGKIDADLVVTGKDKFYLRASEYGAVTVPYTEDGISLTERCARHITCLIGLCDMYDGDDGFISLGWDMPTYGEIIENGIGYYLADPE
;
A
#
# COMPACT_ATOMS: atom_id res chain seq x y z
N MET A 1 -21.10 -57.71 23.79
CA MET A 1 -21.03 -56.29 23.33
C MET A 1 -21.61 -56.20 21.91
N LYS A 2 -22.63 -55.38 21.69
CA LYS A 2 -23.16 -55.14 20.33
C LYS A 2 -22.12 -54.40 19.51
N LYS A 3 -21.78 -54.89 18.31
CA LYS A 3 -20.89 -54.21 17.38
C LYS A 3 -21.49 -52.88 16.94
N ILE A 4 -20.75 -51.78 17.07
CA ILE A 4 -21.19 -50.47 16.58
C ILE A 4 -21.35 -50.54 15.07
N PRO A 5 -22.48 -50.11 14.49
CA PRO A 5 -22.71 -50.13 13.05
C PRO A 5 -21.67 -49.26 12.30
N LYS A 6 -21.21 -49.74 11.15
CA LYS A 6 -20.16 -49.03 10.36
C LYS A 6 -20.53 -47.59 10.02
N HIS A 7 -21.81 -47.30 9.74
CA HIS A 7 -22.26 -45.95 9.41
C HIS A 7 -22.12 -44.97 10.60
N ILE A 8 -22.25 -45.46 11.86
CA ILE A 8 -22.03 -44.63 13.05
C ILE A 8 -20.53 -44.30 13.20
N ILE A 9 -19.66 -45.26 12.94
CA ILE A 9 -18.21 -45.05 12.96
C ILE A 9 -17.83 -44.07 11.86
N SER A 10 -18.35 -44.20 10.64
CA SER A 10 -18.09 -43.27 9.53
C SER A 10 -18.61 -41.88 9.84
N ALA A 11 -19.81 -41.74 10.39
CA ALA A 11 -20.36 -40.44 10.79
C ALA A 11 -19.49 -39.79 11.86
N PHE A 12 -19.00 -40.53 12.85
CA PHE A 12 -18.10 -39.98 13.89
C PHE A 12 -16.77 -39.53 13.29
N ILE A 13 -16.15 -40.30 12.40
CA ILE A 13 -14.91 -39.90 11.72
C ILE A 13 -15.12 -38.61 10.90
N ILE A 14 -16.19 -38.55 10.10
CA ILE A 14 -16.51 -37.35 9.31
C ILE A 14 -16.71 -36.14 10.22
N THR A 15 -17.43 -36.30 11.32
CA THR A 15 -17.62 -35.20 12.30
C THR A 15 -16.29 -34.70 12.87
N LEU A 16 -15.36 -35.60 13.24
CA LEU A 16 -14.04 -35.22 13.73
C LEU A 16 -13.22 -34.49 12.66
N VAL A 17 -13.25 -34.93 11.41
CA VAL A 17 -12.58 -34.24 10.30
C VAL A 17 -13.16 -32.84 10.10
N VAL A 18 -14.49 -32.71 10.10
CA VAL A 18 -15.14 -31.37 9.98
C VAL A 18 -14.77 -30.46 11.13
N ILE A 19 -14.77 -30.96 12.36
CA ILE A 19 -14.34 -30.15 13.54
C ILE A 19 -12.89 -29.70 13.38
N ALA A 20 -11.99 -30.60 12.99
CA ALA A 20 -10.58 -30.26 12.77
C ALA A 20 -10.40 -29.19 11.70
N LEU A 21 -11.13 -29.31 10.58
CA LEU A 21 -11.13 -28.31 9.50
C LEU A 21 -11.67 -26.95 9.97
N VAL A 22 -12.78 -26.94 10.70
CA VAL A 22 -13.38 -25.70 11.23
C VAL A 22 -12.43 -25.00 12.19
N VAL A 23 -11.78 -25.75 13.09
CA VAL A 23 -10.78 -25.18 14.02
C VAL A 23 -9.57 -24.63 13.26
N TYR A 24 -9.05 -25.37 12.28
CA TYR A 24 -7.94 -24.94 11.47
C TYR A 24 -8.26 -23.66 10.68
N LEU A 25 -9.36 -23.65 9.93
CA LEU A 25 -9.80 -22.50 9.14
C LEU A 25 -10.12 -21.29 10.02
N GLY A 26 -10.73 -21.51 11.19
CA GLY A 26 -10.99 -20.45 12.16
C GLY A 26 -9.70 -19.81 12.69
N ARG A 27 -8.64 -20.60 12.90
CA ARG A 27 -7.32 -20.06 13.29
C ARG A 27 -6.69 -19.27 12.16
N VAL A 28 -6.71 -19.77 10.92
CA VAL A 28 -6.22 -19.05 9.74
C VAL A 28 -6.94 -17.71 9.59
N PHE A 29 -8.28 -17.72 9.71
CA PHE A 29 -9.08 -16.50 9.63
C PHE A 29 -8.74 -15.50 10.77
N SER A 30 -8.56 -15.99 11.98
CA SER A 30 -8.20 -15.13 13.13
C SER A 30 -6.80 -14.53 12.99
N SER A 31 -5.86 -15.28 12.41
CA SER A 31 -4.48 -14.82 12.23
C SER A 31 -4.34 -13.68 11.20
N GLN A 32 -5.33 -13.43 10.35
CA GLN A 32 -5.34 -12.24 9.48
C GLN A 32 -5.43 -10.91 10.25
N LYS A 33 -5.91 -10.96 11.50
CA LYS A 33 -6.01 -9.79 12.37
C LYS A 33 -4.72 -9.47 13.12
N GLU A 34 -3.77 -10.40 13.13
CA GLU A 34 -2.45 -10.18 13.74
C GLU A 34 -1.64 -9.29 12.81
N ALA A 35 -1.18 -8.15 13.34
CA ALA A 35 -0.29 -7.27 12.58
C ALA A 35 1.11 -7.90 12.52
N GLU A 36 1.71 -7.84 11.35
CA GLU A 36 3.14 -8.09 11.17
C GLU A 36 3.95 -7.09 11.98
N PRO A 37 5.07 -7.50 12.62
CA PRO A 37 5.94 -6.58 13.31
C PRO A 37 6.65 -5.64 12.32
N ILE A 38 6.76 -4.36 12.68
CA ILE A 38 7.61 -3.36 12.04
C ILE A 38 8.64 -2.95 13.08
N TYR A 39 9.90 -2.92 12.69
CA TYR A 39 11.02 -2.62 13.59
C TYR A 39 11.58 -1.23 13.28
N PRO A 40 11.20 -0.19 14.05
CA PRO A 40 11.64 1.17 13.77
C PRO A 40 13.17 1.27 13.77
N GLY A 41 13.73 1.78 12.68
CA GLY A 41 15.15 2.06 12.53
C GLY A 41 15.60 3.31 13.31
N PRO A 42 16.89 3.63 13.27
CA PRO A 42 17.47 4.77 14.00
C PRO A 42 16.88 6.13 13.61
N GLY A 43 16.40 6.29 12.36
CA GLY A 43 15.79 7.53 11.89
C GLY A 43 14.42 7.84 12.49
N VAL A 44 13.72 6.84 13.05
CA VAL A 44 12.41 7.04 13.68
C VAL A 44 12.57 7.75 15.02
N THR A 45 12.03 8.95 15.13
CA THR A 45 12.12 9.80 16.33
C THR A 45 10.85 9.77 17.17
N ASP A 46 9.69 9.48 16.56
CA ASP A 46 8.40 9.37 17.26
C ASP A 46 7.45 8.44 16.50
N VAL A 47 6.48 7.87 17.21
CA VAL A 47 5.39 7.08 16.63
C VAL A 47 4.09 7.52 17.27
N LYS A 48 3.15 8.00 16.46
CA LYS A 48 1.82 8.41 16.91
C LYS A 48 0.76 7.57 16.22
N MET A 49 -0.39 7.42 16.87
CA MET A 49 -1.57 6.88 16.21
C MET A 49 -2.25 7.97 15.39
N LEU A 50 -2.91 7.63 14.29
CA LEU A 50 -3.66 8.58 13.46
C LEU A 50 -4.74 9.30 14.27
N SER A 51 -5.25 8.66 15.32
CA SER A 51 -6.18 9.25 16.31
C SER A 51 -5.58 10.47 17.05
N TYR A 52 -4.28 10.69 17.03
CA TYR A 52 -3.68 11.92 17.57
C TYR A 52 -4.20 13.17 16.83
N TRP A 53 -4.39 13.08 15.53
CA TRP A 53 -4.93 14.17 14.69
C TRP A 53 -6.46 14.09 14.55
N TYR A 54 -7.04 12.89 14.66
CA TYR A 54 -8.49 12.70 14.62
C TYR A 54 -8.95 11.67 15.66
N PRO A 55 -9.29 12.13 16.88
CA PRO A 55 -9.58 11.27 18.04
C PRO A 55 -10.74 10.28 17.86
N GLU A 56 -11.65 10.48 16.92
CA GLU A 56 -12.75 9.53 16.66
C GLU A 56 -12.27 8.17 16.11
N LEU A 57 -11.02 8.06 15.67
CA LEU A 57 -10.44 6.80 15.24
C LEU A 57 -9.91 5.96 16.39
N GLU A 58 -9.71 6.52 17.58
CA GLU A 58 -9.11 5.84 18.73
C GLU A 58 -9.83 4.52 19.06
N GLY A 59 -9.05 3.43 19.13
CA GLY A 59 -9.55 2.09 19.44
C GLY A 59 -10.34 1.41 18.31
N THR A 60 -10.39 1.99 17.13
CA THR A 60 -10.98 1.37 15.93
C THR A 60 -9.92 0.70 15.04
N ASN A 61 -10.33 -0.17 14.12
CA ASN A 61 -9.43 -0.72 13.11
C ASN A 61 -8.98 0.31 12.04
N GLY A 62 -9.51 1.52 12.06
CA GLY A 62 -9.07 2.63 11.20
C GLY A 62 -7.93 3.45 11.82
N ASP A 63 -7.69 3.26 13.12
CA ASP A 63 -6.52 3.86 13.78
C ASP A 63 -5.26 3.12 13.37
N THR A 64 -4.24 3.84 12.96
CA THR A 64 -2.99 3.28 12.41
C THR A 64 -1.79 4.06 12.92
N GLU A 65 -0.62 3.41 12.92
CA GLU A 65 0.64 4.03 13.31
C GLU A 65 1.12 4.99 12.23
N VAL A 66 1.57 6.16 12.68
CA VAL A 66 2.25 7.18 11.88
C VAL A 66 3.66 7.29 12.43
N TYR A 67 4.64 6.85 11.67
CA TYR A 67 6.06 6.92 12.03
C TYR A 67 6.60 8.28 11.58
N ILE A 68 7.30 8.94 12.50
CA ILE A 68 7.89 10.27 12.28
C ILE A 68 9.40 10.13 12.33
N LEU A 69 10.04 10.53 11.24
CA LEU A 69 11.49 10.56 11.10
C LEU A 69 11.86 12.06 10.98
N ASP A 70 12.32 12.65 12.07
CA ASP A 70 12.70 14.06 12.16
C ASP A 70 14.22 14.17 12.18
N SER A 71 14.83 14.75 11.14
CA SER A 71 16.28 14.93 11.05
C SER A 71 16.85 15.88 12.14
N GLY A 72 16.00 16.68 12.77
CA GLY A 72 16.40 17.76 13.67
C GLY A 72 16.96 18.99 12.94
N VAL A 73 17.01 18.96 11.61
CA VAL A 73 17.37 20.09 10.74
C VAL A 73 16.09 20.63 10.12
N GLU A 74 15.89 21.95 10.20
CA GLU A 74 14.71 22.62 9.64
C GLU A 74 14.67 22.41 8.12
N GLY A 75 13.49 22.10 7.58
CA GLY A 75 13.27 21.84 6.17
C GLY A 75 11.83 21.42 5.91
N ALA A 76 11.56 21.01 4.67
CA ALA A 76 10.25 20.58 4.21
C ALA A 76 9.81 19.24 4.84
N SER A 77 8.56 18.86 4.62
CA SER A 77 8.01 17.61 5.13
C SER A 77 7.35 16.80 4.04
N MET A 78 7.53 15.48 4.11
CA MET A 78 6.92 14.51 3.21
C MET A 78 6.05 13.52 3.98
N LEU A 79 4.87 13.20 3.46
CA LEU A 79 4.06 12.08 3.91
C LEU A 79 4.09 10.98 2.84
N VAL A 80 4.46 9.77 3.26
CA VAL A 80 4.35 8.56 2.44
C VAL A 80 3.24 7.68 2.97
N LEU A 81 2.28 7.36 2.10
CA LEU A 81 1.18 6.45 2.37
C LEU A 81 1.48 5.08 1.73
N GLY A 82 1.65 4.05 2.55
CA GLY A 82 1.66 2.66 2.12
C GLY A 82 0.37 1.97 2.54
N GLY A 83 -0.01 0.90 1.83
CA GLY A 83 -1.14 0.07 2.21
C GLY A 83 -2.51 0.76 2.18
N THR A 84 -2.69 1.76 1.32
CA THR A 84 -4.02 2.28 0.92
C THR A 84 -4.86 1.14 0.36
N HIS A 85 -4.23 0.28 -0.43
CA HIS A 85 -4.75 -1.02 -0.85
C HIS A 85 -3.79 -2.13 -0.42
N PRO A 86 -4.09 -2.88 0.64
CA PRO A 86 -3.23 -3.96 1.13
C PRO A 86 -2.98 -5.13 0.17
N ASN A 87 -3.75 -5.27 -0.89
CA ASN A 87 -3.50 -6.22 -1.99
C ASN A 87 -2.52 -5.67 -3.05
N GLU A 88 -1.93 -4.50 -2.80
CA GLU A 88 -0.89 -3.83 -3.56
C GLU A 88 0.38 -3.73 -2.69
N PRO A 89 1.12 -4.86 -2.49
CA PRO A 89 2.07 -4.99 -1.39
C PRO A 89 3.33 -4.12 -1.50
N SER A 90 3.74 -3.66 -2.70
CA SER A 90 4.98 -2.87 -2.81
C SER A 90 4.90 -1.52 -2.11
N GLY A 91 3.71 -0.87 -2.10
CA GLY A 91 3.51 0.37 -1.36
C GLY A 91 3.70 0.19 0.15
N PHE A 92 3.12 -0.88 0.70
CA PHE A 92 3.30 -1.24 2.11
C PHE A 92 4.76 -1.58 2.44
N ILE A 93 5.40 -2.45 1.65
CA ILE A 93 6.79 -2.88 1.90
C ILE A 93 7.77 -1.71 1.74
N SER A 94 7.58 -0.83 0.75
CA SER A 94 8.40 0.37 0.60
C SER A 94 8.28 1.31 1.81
N ALA A 95 7.06 1.47 2.35
CA ALA A 95 6.86 2.22 3.58
C ALA A 95 7.57 1.58 4.79
N VAL A 96 7.54 0.24 4.91
CA VAL A 96 8.29 -0.49 5.94
C VAL A 96 9.80 -0.29 5.76
N MET A 97 10.33 -0.37 4.53
CA MET A 97 11.75 -0.10 4.24
C MET A 97 12.16 1.31 4.70
N LEU A 98 11.34 2.33 4.44
CA LEU A 98 11.60 3.70 4.92
C LEU A 98 11.65 3.75 6.45
N ILE A 99 10.72 3.10 7.14
CA ILE A 99 10.69 3.08 8.61
C ILE A 99 11.90 2.38 9.19
N GLU A 100 12.35 1.29 8.59
CA GLU A 100 13.41 0.44 9.15
C GLU A 100 14.82 0.87 8.72
N TRP A 101 14.96 1.60 7.60
CA TRP A 101 16.26 1.94 7.01
C TRP A 101 16.56 3.43 6.90
N CYS A 102 15.56 4.29 6.64
CA CYS A 102 15.77 5.69 6.32
C CYS A 102 16.23 6.51 7.55
N GLU A 103 17.26 7.32 7.37
CA GLU A 103 17.74 8.32 8.34
C GLU A 103 17.79 9.69 7.64
N PRO A 104 16.71 10.52 7.70
CA PRO A 104 16.66 11.81 7.04
C PRO A 104 17.77 12.76 7.53
N GLU A 105 18.39 13.49 6.61
CA GLU A 105 19.43 14.50 6.95
C GLU A 105 18.87 15.92 7.06
N GLU A 106 17.74 16.19 6.40
CA GLU A 106 17.07 17.49 6.42
C GLU A 106 15.55 17.31 6.30
N GLY A 107 14.79 18.14 7.00
CA GLY A 107 13.32 18.07 7.00
C GLY A 107 12.76 16.92 7.80
N LYS A 108 11.52 16.52 7.48
CA LYS A 108 10.78 15.47 8.19
C LYS A 108 10.09 14.52 7.22
N LEU A 109 10.17 13.24 7.54
CA LEU A 109 9.40 12.20 6.85
C LEU A 109 8.34 11.64 7.80
N TYR A 110 7.09 11.62 7.35
CA TYR A 110 5.97 10.94 7.97
C TYR A 110 5.65 9.71 7.13
N VAL A 111 5.53 8.55 7.76
CA VAL A 111 5.23 7.29 7.06
C VAL A 111 4.04 6.60 7.70
N ILE A 112 3.01 6.33 6.92
CA ILE A 112 1.88 5.49 7.32
C ILE A 112 1.96 4.19 6.51
N PRO A 113 2.48 3.09 7.09
CA PRO A 113 2.65 1.85 6.33
C PRO A 113 1.33 1.13 6.07
N ARG A 114 0.32 1.38 6.89
CA ARG A 114 -1.00 0.74 6.82
C ARG A 114 -2.11 1.79 6.77
N ALA A 115 -2.16 2.59 5.70
CA ALA A 115 -3.12 3.68 5.56
C ALA A 115 -4.58 3.18 5.68
N ASN A 116 -4.90 2.02 5.12
CA ASN A 116 -6.16 1.32 5.36
C ASN A 116 -5.95 0.09 6.26
N ASN A 117 -5.63 0.32 7.54
CA ASN A 117 -5.34 -0.75 8.49
C ASN A 117 -6.49 -1.79 8.61
N SER A 118 -7.74 -1.36 8.51
CA SER A 118 -8.90 -2.26 8.47
C SER A 118 -8.84 -3.24 7.30
N ALA A 119 -8.44 -2.81 6.12
CA ALA A 119 -8.37 -3.65 4.93
C ALA A 119 -7.28 -4.75 5.00
N PHE A 120 -6.27 -4.60 5.86
CA PHE A 120 -5.29 -5.66 6.16
C PHE A 120 -5.90 -6.86 6.90
N THR A 121 -7.08 -6.71 7.50
CA THR A 121 -7.73 -7.76 8.32
C THR A 121 -8.65 -8.69 7.55
N CYS A 122 -8.72 -8.55 6.24
CA CYS A 122 -9.50 -9.42 5.32
C CYS A 122 -8.81 -9.49 3.95
N THR A 123 -9.27 -10.41 3.10
CA THR A 123 -8.90 -10.51 1.69
C THR A 123 -10.11 -10.21 0.80
N ASP A 124 -9.89 -9.88 -0.46
CA ASP A 124 -10.97 -9.65 -1.40
C ASP A 124 -11.79 -10.93 -1.63
N PRO A 125 -13.11 -10.85 -1.59
CA PRO A 125 -13.97 -12.02 -1.77
C PRO A 125 -13.83 -12.58 -3.19
N LEU A 126 -13.83 -13.93 -3.30
CA LEU A 126 -13.74 -14.69 -4.55
C LEU A 126 -12.38 -14.68 -5.25
N GLU A 127 -11.40 -13.91 -4.78
CA GLU A 127 -10.05 -13.86 -5.35
C GLU A 127 -9.19 -15.07 -4.95
N ALA A 128 -9.54 -15.75 -3.86
CA ALA A 128 -8.75 -16.85 -3.27
C ALA A 128 -7.27 -16.47 -3.02
N ALA A 129 -7.04 -15.18 -2.76
CA ALA A 129 -5.73 -14.62 -2.49
C ALA A 129 -5.11 -15.20 -1.20
N PRO A 130 -3.79 -15.21 -1.06
CA PRO A 130 -3.13 -15.62 0.17
C PRO A 130 -3.46 -14.62 1.29
N THR A 131 -3.37 -15.06 2.55
CA THR A 131 -3.52 -14.15 3.70
C THR A 131 -2.19 -13.52 4.11
N ARG A 132 -1.09 -14.13 3.69
CA ARG A 132 0.28 -13.72 3.99
C ARG A 132 1.20 -14.06 2.81
N PHE A 133 2.27 -13.30 2.69
CA PHE A 133 3.43 -13.61 1.85
C PHE A 133 4.69 -13.47 2.68
N TYR A 134 5.83 -13.92 2.16
CA TYR A 134 7.07 -14.05 2.90
C TYR A 134 8.22 -13.43 2.13
N ILE A 135 9.11 -12.75 2.85
CA ILE A 135 10.32 -12.13 2.30
C ILE A 135 11.51 -12.70 3.09
N GLU A 136 12.49 -13.27 2.38
CA GLU A 136 13.74 -13.71 2.97
C GLU A 136 14.57 -12.49 3.38
N THR A 137 15.03 -12.45 4.63
CA THR A 137 15.94 -11.45 5.18
C THR A 137 17.29 -12.08 5.55
N GLY A 138 18.20 -11.31 6.09
CA GLY A 138 19.52 -11.80 6.47
C GLY A 138 19.53 -13.00 7.44
N ASN A 139 18.54 -13.09 8.34
CA ASN A 139 18.46 -14.12 9.38
C ASN A 139 17.13 -14.92 9.35
N GLY A 140 16.45 -14.99 8.22
CA GLY A 140 15.26 -15.82 8.03
C GLY A 140 14.09 -15.10 7.36
N GLU A 141 12.97 -15.80 7.24
CA GLU A 141 11.77 -15.31 6.60
C GLU A 141 10.98 -14.36 7.51
N ARG A 142 10.58 -13.21 6.97
CA ARG A 142 9.53 -12.34 7.55
C ARG A 142 8.22 -12.55 6.81
N TRP A 143 7.13 -12.60 7.55
CA TRP A 143 5.79 -12.66 6.98
C TRP A 143 5.14 -11.28 6.98
N PHE A 144 4.35 -11.03 5.95
CA PHE A 144 3.55 -9.82 5.80
C PHE A 144 2.13 -10.18 5.36
N ARG A 145 1.14 -9.42 5.79
CA ARG A 145 -0.25 -9.64 5.39
C ARG A 145 -0.45 -9.22 3.94
N PHE A 146 -1.26 -10.02 3.25
CA PHE A 146 -1.87 -9.65 1.98
C PHE A 146 -3.35 -9.40 2.24
N GLY A 147 -3.80 -8.16 2.10
CA GLY A 147 -5.15 -7.76 2.49
C GLY A 147 -6.11 -7.56 1.31
N SER A 148 -7.11 -6.74 1.55
CA SER A 148 -8.16 -6.37 0.60
C SER A 148 -7.90 -4.97 0.01
N ARG A 149 -8.46 -4.70 -1.16
CA ARG A 149 -8.55 -3.35 -1.71
C ARG A 149 -9.45 -2.43 -0.89
N ALA A 150 -10.40 -2.99 -0.15
CA ALA A 150 -11.45 -2.24 0.53
C ALA A 150 -11.44 -2.49 2.04
N THR A 151 -11.81 -1.47 2.82
CA THR A 151 -12.07 -1.55 4.26
C THR A 151 -12.90 -2.79 4.59
N ASN A 152 -12.55 -3.49 5.66
CA ASN A 152 -13.20 -4.73 6.07
C ASN A 152 -14.71 -4.52 6.27
N PRO A 153 -15.57 -5.39 5.70
CA PRO A 153 -17.01 -5.32 5.93
C PRO A 153 -17.45 -5.43 7.40
N ILE A 154 -16.60 -5.97 8.28
CA ILE A 154 -16.89 -6.00 9.72
C ILE A 154 -16.88 -4.59 10.32
N ASP A 155 -16.07 -3.70 9.79
CA ASP A 155 -15.93 -2.33 10.28
C ASP A 155 -16.88 -1.35 9.58
N GLN A 156 -17.26 -1.66 8.33
CA GLN A 156 -18.19 -0.83 7.55
C GLN A 156 -19.14 -1.70 6.71
N TRP A 157 -20.40 -1.79 7.11
CA TRP A 157 -21.47 -2.52 6.41
C TRP A 157 -22.86 -1.94 6.72
N PRO A 158 -23.82 -1.98 5.80
CA PRO A 158 -23.74 -2.51 4.42
C PRO A 158 -23.15 -1.53 3.41
N ASP A 159 -22.72 -2.03 2.25
CA ASP A 159 -22.41 -1.18 1.10
C ASP A 159 -23.70 -0.53 0.58
N SER A 160 -23.58 0.72 0.13
CA SER A 160 -24.68 1.39 -0.59
C SER A 160 -24.88 0.78 -1.98
N GLU A 161 -26.05 0.91 -2.59
CA GLU A 161 -26.24 0.53 -4.00
C GLU A 161 -25.40 1.41 -4.94
N ILE A 162 -25.30 2.69 -4.63
CA ILE A 162 -24.50 3.68 -5.31
C ILE A 162 -23.75 4.48 -4.24
N TYR A 163 -22.43 4.57 -4.39
CA TYR A 163 -21.64 5.50 -3.59
C TYR A 163 -21.64 6.87 -4.27
N VAL A 164 -21.96 7.90 -3.51
CA VAL A 164 -21.89 9.29 -3.97
C VAL A 164 -20.78 9.98 -3.18
N HIS A 165 -19.70 10.33 -3.88
CA HIS A 165 -18.58 11.06 -3.29
C HIS A 165 -19.07 12.42 -2.76
N ALA A 166 -18.88 12.68 -1.47
CA ALA A 166 -19.54 13.78 -0.78
C ALA A 166 -19.12 15.16 -1.30
N ALA A 167 -17.85 15.36 -1.60
CA ALA A 167 -17.31 16.67 -2.02
C ALA A 167 -17.68 17.03 -3.46
N SER A 168 -17.68 16.05 -4.38
CA SER A 168 -17.91 16.31 -5.82
C SER A 168 -19.28 15.90 -6.35
N GLY A 169 -20.00 15.04 -5.62
CA GLY A 169 -21.25 14.43 -6.11
C GLY A 169 -21.03 13.33 -7.17
N GLN A 170 -19.78 12.91 -7.44
CA GLN A 170 -19.48 11.81 -8.35
C GLN A 170 -20.15 10.53 -7.88
N LYS A 171 -20.76 9.81 -8.80
CA LYS A 171 -21.42 8.52 -8.52
C LYS A 171 -20.51 7.37 -8.92
N LEU A 172 -20.31 6.42 -8.01
CA LEU A 172 -19.49 5.25 -8.16
C LEU A 172 -20.28 3.97 -7.82
N SER A 173 -19.71 2.80 -8.11
CA SER A 173 -20.25 1.52 -7.63
C SER A 173 -20.38 1.54 -6.11
N GLY A 174 -21.42 0.90 -5.58
CA GLY A 174 -21.67 0.89 -4.14
C GLY A 174 -20.49 0.35 -3.30
N SER A 175 -19.76 -0.64 -3.81
CA SER A 175 -18.58 -1.20 -3.15
C SER A 175 -17.43 -0.20 -2.97
N GLU A 176 -17.36 0.85 -3.80
CA GLU A 176 -16.34 1.90 -3.69
C GLU A 176 -16.49 2.76 -2.42
N VAL A 177 -17.61 2.66 -1.71
CA VAL A 177 -17.80 3.32 -0.40
C VAL A 177 -16.78 2.85 0.65
N ARG A 178 -16.16 1.67 0.46
CA ARG A 178 -15.12 1.11 1.34
C ARG A 178 -13.71 1.24 0.75
N ASN A 179 -13.56 1.86 -0.42
CA ASN A 179 -12.26 2.10 -1.03
C ASN A 179 -11.67 3.41 -0.51
N LEU A 180 -10.52 3.33 0.20
CA LEU A 180 -9.87 4.50 0.76
C LEU A 180 -9.53 5.54 -0.34
N ASN A 181 -9.01 5.08 -1.48
CA ASN A 181 -8.68 5.90 -2.65
C ASN A 181 -9.93 6.31 -3.49
N ARG A 182 -11.10 6.40 -2.84
CA ARG A 182 -12.34 6.99 -3.35
C ARG A 182 -13.03 7.86 -2.30
N ALA A 183 -12.43 8.00 -1.12
CA ALA A 183 -13.04 8.61 0.05
C ALA A 183 -12.42 9.96 0.46
N TYR A 184 -11.29 10.38 -0.16
CA TYR A 184 -10.67 11.66 0.13
C TYR A 184 -11.56 12.85 -0.34
N PRO A 185 -11.51 14.04 0.32
CA PRO A 185 -10.67 14.38 1.49
C PRO A 185 -11.23 13.80 2.80
N GLY A 186 -12.36 13.10 2.78
CA GLY A 186 -13.03 12.60 3.96
C GLY A 186 -13.92 13.63 4.66
N ARG A 187 -14.58 13.22 5.75
CA ARG A 187 -15.42 14.09 6.57
C ARG A 187 -15.76 13.45 7.92
N THR A 188 -16.06 14.29 8.93
CA THR A 188 -16.33 13.83 10.29
C THR A 188 -17.66 13.07 10.43
N ASP A 189 -18.69 13.44 9.66
CA ASP A 189 -20.00 12.79 9.65
C ASP A 189 -20.14 11.70 8.58
N GLY A 190 -19.00 11.27 8.00
CA GLY A 190 -18.94 10.30 6.94
C GLY A 190 -19.00 8.84 7.38
N THR A 191 -18.80 7.96 6.38
CA THR A 191 -18.59 6.53 6.60
C THR A 191 -17.28 6.29 7.35
N PHE A 192 -17.07 5.07 7.82
CA PHE A 192 -15.82 4.73 8.51
C PHE A 192 -14.59 4.98 7.62
N THR A 193 -14.66 4.62 6.33
CA THR A 193 -13.60 4.87 5.35
C THR A 193 -13.36 6.37 5.14
N GLU A 194 -14.43 7.19 5.03
CA GLU A 194 -14.30 8.65 4.93
C GLU A 194 -13.71 9.29 6.21
N LYS A 195 -13.93 8.69 7.38
CA LYS A 195 -13.30 9.14 8.63
C LYS A 195 -11.79 8.86 8.67
N ILE A 196 -11.35 7.72 8.13
CA ILE A 196 -9.92 7.42 8.00
C ILE A 196 -9.23 8.46 7.09
N THR A 197 -9.79 8.72 5.90
CA THR A 197 -9.24 9.73 4.98
C THR A 197 -9.27 11.13 5.58
N TYR A 198 -10.31 11.48 6.35
CA TYR A 198 -10.35 12.74 7.09
C TYR A 198 -9.21 12.85 8.11
N GLY A 199 -8.91 11.78 8.84
CA GLY A 199 -7.77 11.75 9.77
C GLY A 199 -6.42 12.00 9.07
N ILE A 200 -6.22 11.40 7.88
CA ILE A 200 -5.01 11.64 7.06
C ILE A 200 -4.98 13.10 6.56
N THR A 201 -6.11 13.63 6.09
CA THR A 201 -6.21 15.04 5.66
C THR A 201 -5.89 15.99 6.83
N LYS A 202 -6.39 15.69 8.04
CA LYS A 202 -6.07 16.48 9.24
C LYS A 202 -4.59 16.43 9.62
N LEU A 203 -3.94 15.28 9.52
CA LEU A 203 -2.50 15.18 9.70
C LEU A 203 -1.76 16.11 8.72
N ILE A 204 -2.13 16.09 7.44
CA ILE A 204 -1.51 16.94 6.40
C ILE A 204 -1.68 18.42 6.74
N GLU A 205 -2.89 18.84 7.12
CA GLU A 205 -3.17 20.24 7.48
C GLU A 205 -2.43 20.69 8.75
N ASP A 206 -2.50 19.89 9.81
CA ASP A 206 -1.96 20.24 11.13
C ASP A 206 -0.43 20.25 11.16
N GLU A 207 0.21 19.30 10.44
CA GLU A 207 1.69 19.22 10.31
C GLU A 207 2.21 20.03 9.11
N LYS A 208 1.34 20.61 8.27
CA LYS A 208 1.68 21.38 7.06
C LYS A 208 2.58 20.60 6.12
N ILE A 209 2.17 19.40 5.77
CA ILE A 209 2.94 18.50 4.91
C ILE A 209 3.13 19.12 3.52
N SER A 210 4.39 19.33 3.13
CA SER A 210 4.77 19.93 1.86
C SER A 210 4.47 19.04 0.66
N MET A 211 4.69 17.73 0.81
CA MET A 211 4.52 16.74 -0.25
C MET A 211 3.90 15.45 0.28
N THR A 212 2.90 14.91 -0.42
CA THR A 212 2.27 13.63 -0.09
C THR A 212 2.33 12.68 -1.28
N VAL A 213 2.83 11.46 -1.04
CA VAL A 213 2.93 10.39 -2.05
C VAL A 213 2.22 9.14 -1.56
N ASP A 214 1.21 8.70 -2.31
CA ASP A 214 0.47 7.46 -2.06
C ASP A 214 1.00 6.35 -2.96
N LEU A 215 1.46 5.23 -2.37
CA LEU A 215 2.14 4.16 -3.08
C LEU A 215 1.17 3.05 -3.46
N HIS A 216 0.98 2.86 -4.77
CA HIS A 216 0.02 1.93 -5.37
C HIS A 216 0.66 0.98 -6.38
N GLU A 217 -0.13 0.04 -6.84
CA GLU A 217 0.21 -0.88 -7.91
C GLU A 217 -0.96 -1.05 -8.87
N ALA A 218 -0.66 -1.06 -10.16
CA ALA A 218 -1.61 -1.35 -11.23
C ALA A 218 -1.27 -2.67 -11.94
N SER A 219 -2.25 -3.25 -12.60
CA SER A 219 -2.01 -4.43 -13.42
C SER A 219 -1.19 -4.12 -14.68
N PRO A 220 -0.35 -5.07 -15.16
CA PRO A 220 0.50 -4.85 -16.34
C PRO A 220 -0.25 -4.53 -17.64
N GLU A 221 -1.55 -4.79 -17.71
CA GLU A 221 -2.41 -4.45 -18.85
C GLU A 221 -3.02 -3.05 -18.78
N TYR A 222 -2.87 -2.32 -17.67
CA TYR A 222 -3.42 -0.97 -17.55
C TYR A 222 -2.57 0.05 -18.31
N THR A 223 -3.20 1.13 -18.73
CA THR A 223 -2.52 2.24 -19.41
C THR A 223 -1.71 3.09 -18.45
N THR A 224 -2.25 3.35 -17.26
CA THR A 224 -1.58 4.06 -16.17
C THR A 224 -0.89 3.03 -15.28
N VAL A 225 0.34 2.73 -15.58
CA VAL A 225 1.19 1.76 -14.88
C VAL A 225 2.66 2.14 -15.05
N ASN A 226 3.50 1.88 -14.07
CA ASN A 226 4.85 2.43 -13.95
C ASN A 226 4.79 3.96 -14.16
N ALA A 227 3.93 4.62 -13.39
CA ALA A 227 3.61 6.03 -13.56
C ALA A 227 3.51 6.76 -12.21
N ILE A 228 3.77 8.06 -12.24
CA ILE A 228 3.38 8.98 -11.20
C ILE A 228 2.19 9.79 -11.71
N VAL A 229 1.06 9.72 -11.01
CA VAL A 229 -0.11 10.55 -11.26
C VAL A 229 -0.06 11.72 -10.29
N ALA A 230 0.14 12.93 -10.79
CA ALA A 230 0.38 14.11 -9.98
C ALA A 230 -0.75 15.14 -10.11
N HIS A 231 -1.11 15.79 -8.99
CA HIS A 231 -1.94 17.00 -9.03
C HIS A 231 -1.28 18.06 -9.92
N GLU A 232 -2.06 18.98 -10.50
CA GLU A 232 -1.52 20.02 -11.39
C GLU A 232 -0.39 20.83 -10.75
N ASP A 233 -0.42 21.06 -9.44
CA ASP A 233 0.63 21.80 -8.71
C ASP A 233 1.89 20.94 -8.50
N ALA A 234 1.78 19.62 -8.51
CA ALA A 234 2.87 18.66 -8.33
C ALA A 234 3.50 18.15 -9.63
N VAL A 235 2.84 18.35 -10.79
CA VAL A 235 3.33 17.83 -12.10
C VAL A 235 4.72 18.37 -12.44
N GLY A 236 5.01 19.62 -12.07
CA GLY A 236 6.34 20.23 -12.29
C GLY A 236 7.45 19.43 -11.59
N LEU A 237 7.27 19.19 -10.29
CA LEU A 237 8.20 18.42 -9.47
C LEU A 237 8.33 16.97 -10.00
N ALA A 238 7.21 16.29 -10.28
CA ALA A 238 7.22 14.93 -10.81
C ALA A 238 8.00 14.82 -12.14
N ASN A 239 7.90 15.82 -13.03
CA ASN A 239 8.68 15.84 -14.26
C ASN A 239 10.18 16.12 -14.02
N MET A 240 10.53 16.96 -13.04
CA MET A 240 11.94 17.18 -12.68
C MET A 240 12.57 15.91 -12.11
N MET A 241 11.85 15.16 -11.30
CA MET A 241 12.30 13.89 -10.75
C MET A 241 12.76 12.92 -11.84
N LEU A 242 12.13 12.91 -13.05
CA LEU A 242 12.54 12.03 -14.15
C LEU A 242 14.00 12.24 -14.59
N TRP A 243 14.61 13.37 -14.27
CA TRP A 243 16.04 13.61 -14.57
C TRP A 243 16.99 12.92 -13.59
N MET A 244 16.46 12.46 -12.44
CA MET A 244 17.23 11.80 -11.39
C MET A 244 17.16 10.29 -11.45
N VAL A 245 16.12 9.75 -12.11
CA VAL A 245 15.96 8.30 -12.22
C VAL A 245 16.87 7.71 -13.29
N GLU A 246 17.32 6.49 -13.08
CA GLU A 246 18.16 5.75 -14.01
C GLU A 246 17.44 5.57 -15.36
N GLU A 247 18.19 5.60 -16.48
CA GLU A 247 17.63 5.52 -17.84
C GLU A 247 16.82 4.24 -18.06
N ASP A 248 17.21 3.14 -17.40
CA ASP A 248 16.51 1.85 -17.48
C ASP A 248 15.21 1.80 -16.65
N LEU A 249 15.01 2.75 -15.72
CA LEU A 249 13.78 2.86 -14.96
C LEU A 249 12.71 3.55 -15.79
N THR A 250 12.01 2.81 -16.62
CA THR A 250 10.89 3.34 -17.39
C THR A 250 9.75 3.74 -16.46
N ILE A 251 9.51 5.05 -16.32
CA ILE A 251 8.41 5.63 -15.57
C ILE A 251 7.84 6.82 -16.32
N SER A 252 6.52 7.01 -16.26
CA SER A 252 5.82 8.15 -16.85
C SER A 252 5.27 9.08 -15.78
N VAL A 253 5.03 10.33 -16.16
CA VAL A 253 4.28 11.29 -15.34
C VAL A 253 2.98 11.61 -16.04
N GLU A 254 1.87 11.42 -15.31
CA GLU A 254 0.52 11.71 -15.77
C GLU A 254 -0.10 12.80 -14.89
N GLN A 255 -0.84 13.71 -15.50
CA GLN A 255 -1.59 14.69 -14.73
C GLN A 255 -2.87 14.05 -14.19
N SER A 256 -3.17 14.28 -12.91
CA SER A 256 -4.41 13.87 -12.26
C SER A 256 -5.65 14.34 -13.04
N PRO A 257 -6.56 13.44 -13.43
CA PRO A 257 -7.75 13.80 -14.17
C PRO A 257 -8.72 14.61 -13.30
N LYS A 258 -9.16 15.78 -13.81
CA LYS A 258 -10.04 16.71 -13.07
C LYS A 258 -11.45 16.20 -12.82
N ASN A 259 -11.85 15.14 -13.50
CA ASN A 259 -13.21 14.58 -13.42
C ASN A 259 -13.26 13.23 -12.70
N LEU A 260 -12.19 12.85 -12.03
CA LEU A 260 -12.13 11.63 -11.22
C LEU A 260 -11.83 12.01 -9.79
N HIS A 261 -12.81 11.82 -8.91
CA HIS A 261 -12.81 12.31 -7.55
C HIS A 261 -12.69 11.20 -6.49
N GLY A 262 -12.33 11.61 -5.29
CA GLY A 262 -12.11 10.75 -4.14
C GLY A 262 -10.73 10.12 -4.05
N LEU A 263 -9.85 10.39 -5.04
CA LEU A 263 -8.49 9.89 -5.08
C LEU A 263 -7.53 10.76 -4.28
N THR A 264 -6.52 10.14 -3.69
CA THR A 264 -5.48 10.79 -2.91
C THR A 264 -4.87 11.97 -3.66
N HIS A 265 -4.31 11.73 -4.85
CA HIS A 265 -3.64 12.75 -5.66
C HIS A 265 -4.57 13.86 -6.17
N ARG A 266 -5.89 13.61 -6.25
CA ARG A 266 -6.85 14.65 -6.68
C ARG A 266 -7.30 15.49 -5.49
N GLU A 267 -7.87 14.84 -4.48
CA GLU A 267 -8.54 15.56 -3.41
C GLU A 267 -7.56 16.20 -2.42
N LEU A 268 -6.40 15.58 -2.14
CA LEU A 268 -5.41 16.22 -1.27
C LEU A 268 -4.83 17.48 -1.91
N GLY A 269 -4.60 17.47 -3.23
CA GLY A 269 -4.17 18.68 -3.94
C GLY A 269 -5.24 19.75 -4.02
N ASP A 270 -6.53 19.37 -4.16
CA ASP A 270 -7.64 20.33 -4.23
C ASP A 270 -8.01 20.94 -2.86
N TYR A 271 -7.77 20.21 -1.75
CA TYR A 271 -8.25 20.59 -0.41
C TYR A 271 -7.16 20.92 0.62
N THR A 272 -5.89 20.72 0.28
CA THR A 272 -4.73 21.05 1.14
C THR A 272 -3.63 21.74 0.32
N ASP A 273 -2.60 22.24 0.98
CA ASP A 273 -1.46 22.87 0.31
C ASP A 273 -0.35 21.86 -0.09
N THR A 274 -0.55 20.54 0.16
CA THR A 274 0.46 19.51 -0.14
C THR A 274 0.59 19.26 -1.64
N LEU A 275 1.81 19.05 -2.13
CA LEU A 275 2.04 18.54 -3.49
C LEU A 275 1.64 17.06 -3.55
N ALA A 276 0.41 16.79 -4.00
CA ALA A 276 -0.20 15.47 -3.94
C ALA A 276 0.12 14.63 -5.18
N MET A 277 0.65 13.43 -4.96
CA MET A 277 1.02 12.46 -5.98
C MET A 277 0.61 11.04 -5.59
N LEU A 278 0.45 10.20 -6.59
CA LEU A 278 0.22 8.76 -6.45
C LEU A 278 1.14 8.03 -7.41
N MET A 279 1.78 6.96 -6.94
CA MET A 279 2.70 6.16 -7.76
C MET A 279 2.10 4.79 -8.02
N GLU A 280 2.13 4.37 -9.30
CA GLU A 280 1.66 3.05 -9.74
C GLU A 280 2.84 2.23 -10.26
N THR A 281 3.08 1.05 -9.69
CA THR A 281 4.02 0.07 -10.23
C THR A 281 3.30 -1.15 -10.77
N ALA A 282 3.91 -1.85 -11.74
CA ALA A 282 3.26 -2.98 -12.40
C ALA A 282 3.24 -4.22 -11.49
N ASN A 283 2.05 -4.68 -11.10
CA ASN A 283 1.86 -5.87 -10.28
C ASN A 283 1.06 -6.96 -11.00
N PRO A 284 1.67 -8.11 -11.34
CA PRO A 284 0.97 -9.23 -11.97
C PRO A 284 -0.09 -9.90 -11.10
N SER A 285 -0.12 -9.66 -9.80
CA SER A 285 -1.21 -10.17 -8.93
C SER A 285 -2.46 -9.29 -8.97
N GLN A 286 -2.39 -8.11 -9.62
CA GLN A 286 -3.54 -7.24 -9.90
C GLN A 286 -4.13 -7.55 -11.29
N GLY A 287 -5.31 -7.04 -11.57
CA GLY A 287 -5.93 -7.15 -12.89
C GLY A 287 -6.68 -8.45 -13.13
N ARG A 288 -6.76 -8.89 -14.38
CA ARG A 288 -7.65 -9.99 -14.80
C ARG A 288 -6.98 -11.07 -15.62
N LEU A 289 -5.70 -10.91 -15.94
CA LEU A 289 -4.98 -11.84 -16.83
C LEU A 289 -4.16 -12.88 -16.07
N HIS A 290 -4.00 -12.74 -14.75
CA HIS A 290 -3.25 -13.70 -13.94
C HIS A 290 -3.96 -15.04 -13.74
N GLY A 291 -3.19 -16.03 -13.28
CA GLY A 291 -3.73 -17.31 -12.79
C GLY A 291 -4.19 -17.20 -11.33
N LYS A 292 -3.81 -18.19 -10.53
CA LYS A 292 -4.09 -18.17 -9.08
C LYS A 292 -3.19 -17.13 -8.40
N ILE A 293 -3.77 -16.28 -7.56
CA ILE A 293 -3.00 -15.41 -6.67
C ILE A 293 -2.52 -16.25 -5.47
N ASP A 294 -1.23 -16.49 -5.38
CA ASP A 294 -0.60 -17.10 -4.21
C ASP A 294 0.63 -16.30 -3.78
N ALA A 295 1.22 -16.69 -2.65
CA ALA A 295 2.35 -15.95 -2.08
C ALA A 295 3.56 -15.88 -3.04
N ASP A 296 3.76 -16.89 -3.87
CA ASP A 296 4.84 -16.92 -4.86
C ASP A 296 4.61 -15.87 -5.95
N LEU A 297 3.40 -15.79 -6.51
CA LEU A 297 3.04 -14.74 -7.47
C LEU A 297 3.20 -13.33 -6.87
N VAL A 298 2.79 -13.14 -5.63
CA VAL A 298 2.91 -11.83 -4.95
C VAL A 298 4.36 -11.38 -4.86
N VAL A 299 5.29 -12.27 -4.57
CA VAL A 299 6.72 -11.95 -4.37
C VAL A 299 7.50 -11.97 -5.69
N THR A 300 7.33 -13.02 -6.49
CA THR A 300 8.13 -13.19 -7.72
C THR A 300 7.56 -12.44 -8.91
N GLY A 301 6.26 -12.16 -8.90
CA GLY A 301 5.55 -11.60 -10.04
C GLY A 301 5.52 -12.51 -11.28
N LYS A 302 5.80 -13.83 -11.13
CA LYS A 302 5.85 -14.79 -12.24
C LYS A 302 4.51 -15.44 -12.49
N ASP A 303 3.92 -15.17 -13.65
CA ASP A 303 2.66 -15.78 -14.06
C ASP A 303 2.68 -16.17 -15.55
N LYS A 304 2.32 -17.44 -15.82
CA LYS A 304 2.32 -17.98 -17.19
C LYS A 304 1.26 -17.35 -18.10
N PHE A 305 0.18 -16.82 -17.54
CA PHE A 305 -0.89 -16.19 -18.33
C PHE A 305 -0.47 -14.77 -18.71
N TYR A 306 0.20 -14.03 -17.83
CA TYR A 306 0.80 -12.75 -18.18
C TYR A 306 1.93 -12.92 -19.20
N LEU A 307 2.77 -13.97 -19.09
CA LEU A 307 3.76 -14.28 -20.12
C LEU A 307 3.07 -14.52 -21.46
N ARG A 308 1.99 -15.29 -21.47
CA ARG A 308 1.22 -15.53 -22.69
C ARG A 308 0.53 -14.26 -23.20
N ALA A 309 0.00 -13.43 -22.33
CA ALA A 309 -0.62 -12.15 -22.70
C ALA A 309 0.40 -11.19 -23.35
N SER A 310 1.63 -11.16 -22.83
CA SER A 310 2.74 -10.40 -23.41
C SER A 310 3.06 -10.82 -24.85
N GLU A 311 3.10 -12.13 -25.13
CA GLU A 311 3.28 -12.65 -26.49
C GLU A 311 2.21 -12.17 -27.49
N TYR A 312 1.01 -11.86 -27.01
CA TYR A 312 -0.10 -11.33 -27.81
C TYR A 312 -0.21 -9.80 -27.79
N GLY A 313 0.71 -9.10 -27.12
CA GLY A 313 0.66 -7.64 -26.99
C GLY A 313 -0.52 -7.14 -26.13
N ALA A 314 -0.98 -7.93 -25.18
CA ALA A 314 -2.11 -7.60 -24.30
C ALA A 314 -1.68 -6.95 -22.97
N VAL A 315 -0.39 -6.65 -22.80
CA VAL A 315 0.16 -5.90 -21.67
C VAL A 315 0.80 -4.61 -22.17
N THR A 316 0.85 -3.61 -21.33
CA THR A 316 1.42 -2.28 -21.65
C THR A 316 2.86 -2.14 -21.20
N VAL A 317 3.30 -2.97 -20.25
CA VAL A 317 4.68 -3.02 -19.78
C VAL A 317 5.37 -4.29 -20.28
N PRO A 318 6.70 -4.28 -20.48
CA PRO A 318 7.45 -5.49 -20.81
C PRO A 318 7.23 -6.58 -19.75
N TYR A 319 6.95 -7.80 -20.19
CA TYR A 319 6.77 -8.94 -19.29
C TYR A 319 7.47 -10.18 -19.87
N THR A 320 8.36 -10.77 -19.08
CA THR A 320 9.17 -11.92 -19.45
C THR A 320 8.98 -13.10 -18.49
N GLU A 321 9.73 -14.18 -18.69
CA GLU A 321 9.78 -15.33 -17.76
C GLU A 321 10.27 -14.96 -16.36
N ASP A 322 11.01 -13.85 -16.21
CA ASP A 322 11.49 -13.37 -14.92
C ASP A 322 10.40 -12.75 -14.06
N GLY A 323 9.24 -12.40 -14.66
CA GLY A 323 8.14 -11.73 -13.98
C GLY A 323 8.44 -10.26 -13.67
N ILE A 324 7.64 -9.68 -12.77
CA ILE A 324 7.85 -8.34 -12.21
C ILE A 324 7.86 -8.49 -10.68
N SER A 325 9.05 -8.66 -10.12
CA SER A 325 9.22 -9.02 -8.70
C SER A 325 8.78 -7.92 -7.74
N LEU A 326 8.45 -8.28 -6.50
CA LEU A 326 8.20 -7.31 -5.43
C LEU A 326 9.42 -6.42 -5.18
N THR A 327 10.63 -6.98 -5.32
CA THR A 327 11.90 -6.23 -5.25
C THR A 327 11.94 -5.10 -6.27
N GLU A 328 11.65 -5.39 -7.55
CA GLU A 328 11.62 -4.39 -8.62
C GLU A 328 10.56 -3.30 -8.35
N ARG A 329 9.37 -3.70 -7.91
CA ARG A 329 8.28 -2.78 -7.60
C ARG A 329 8.61 -1.84 -6.45
N CYS A 330 9.21 -2.35 -5.37
CA CYS A 330 9.69 -1.52 -4.26
C CYS A 330 10.86 -0.63 -4.69
N ALA A 331 11.82 -1.14 -5.48
CA ALA A 331 12.93 -0.35 -6.00
C ALA A 331 12.44 0.86 -6.79
N ARG A 332 11.40 0.70 -7.63
CA ARG A 332 10.77 1.82 -8.36
C ARG A 332 10.20 2.87 -7.41
N HIS A 333 9.47 2.46 -6.38
CA HIS A 333 8.91 3.38 -5.39
C HIS A 333 10.01 4.16 -4.65
N ILE A 334 10.99 3.46 -4.09
CA ILE A 334 12.09 4.09 -3.32
C ILE A 334 12.88 5.07 -4.19
N THR A 335 13.27 4.67 -5.41
CA THR A 335 14.03 5.54 -6.32
C THR A 335 13.26 6.80 -6.68
N CYS A 336 11.96 6.71 -6.92
CA CYS A 336 11.16 7.88 -7.22
C CYS A 336 10.95 8.78 -6.00
N LEU A 337 10.81 8.22 -4.79
CA LEU A 337 10.72 9.02 -3.57
C LEU A 337 12.01 9.82 -3.32
N ILE A 338 13.17 9.19 -3.51
CA ILE A 338 14.47 9.88 -3.42
C ILE A 338 14.54 10.99 -4.45
N GLY A 339 14.24 10.71 -5.72
CA GLY A 339 14.28 11.71 -6.78
C GLY A 339 13.29 12.87 -6.60
N LEU A 340 12.12 12.64 -5.99
CA LEU A 340 11.18 13.70 -5.61
C LEU A 340 11.77 14.61 -4.52
N CYS A 341 12.41 14.03 -3.51
CA CYS A 341 13.07 14.79 -2.47
C CYS A 341 14.24 15.60 -3.01
N ASP A 342 15.10 15.00 -3.84
CA ASP A 342 16.26 15.67 -4.45
C ASP A 342 15.88 16.83 -5.37
N MET A 343 14.68 16.81 -5.96
CA MET A 343 14.18 17.85 -6.86
C MET A 343 13.26 18.87 -6.17
N TYR A 344 12.93 18.66 -4.91
CA TYR A 344 12.07 19.58 -4.18
C TYR A 344 12.85 20.85 -3.81
N ASP A 345 12.30 22.02 -4.15
CA ASP A 345 12.89 23.35 -3.93
C ASP A 345 11.86 24.37 -3.39
N GLY A 346 10.96 23.94 -2.52
CA GLY A 346 9.90 24.76 -1.93
C GLY A 346 10.43 25.85 -0.99
N ASP A 347 9.58 26.84 -0.70
CA ASP A 347 9.90 27.97 0.20
C ASP A 347 10.12 27.54 1.66
N ASP A 348 9.68 26.34 2.03
CA ASP A 348 9.79 25.72 3.35
C ASP A 348 11.10 24.92 3.56
N GLY A 349 12.02 24.97 2.58
CA GLY A 349 13.33 24.34 2.63
C GLY A 349 13.41 23.05 1.85
N PHE A 350 14.44 22.27 2.10
CA PHE A 350 14.69 20.99 1.43
C PHE A 350 14.19 19.81 2.27
N ILE A 351 14.17 18.65 1.67
CA ILE A 351 13.98 17.37 2.35
C ILE A 351 14.98 16.37 1.79
N SER A 352 15.69 15.66 2.67
CA SER A 352 16.63 14.60 2.29
C SER A 352 16.30 13.31 3.05
N LEU A 353 16.15 12.22 2.33
CA LEU A 353 15.89 10.88 2.92
C LEU A 353 17.17 10.23 3.50
N GLY A 354 18.33 10.87 3.31
CA GLY A 354 19.61 10.38 3.78
C GLY A 354 20.48 9.81 2.65
N TRP A 355 21.78 9.94 2.81
CA TRP A 355 22.80 9.54 1.81
C TRP A 355 22.97 8.02 1.68
N ASP A 356 22.50 7.26 2.64
CA ASP A 356 22.57 5.78 2.71
C ASP A 356 21.34 5.09 2.13
N MET A 357 20.37 5.87 1.62
CA MET A 357 19.24 5.31 0.89
C MET A 357 19.71 4.59 -0.37
N PRO A 358 19.26 3.33 -0.57
CA PRO A 358 19.77 2.51 -1.68
C PRO A 358 19.29 3.02 -3.04
N THR A 359 20.17 2.94 -4.02
CA THR A 359 19.86 3.13 -5.43
C THR A 359 18.98 1.99 -5.97
N TYR A 360 18.35 2.22 -7.12
CA TYR A 360 17.59 1.17 -7.82
C TYR A 360 18.43 -0.10 -8.03
N GLY A 361 19.64 0.06 -8.56
CA GLY A 361 20.55 -1.05 -8.83
C GLY A 361 20.92 -1.84 -7.57
N GLU A 362 21.19 -1.17 -6.46
CA GLU A 362 21.50 -1.82 -5.17
C GLU A 362 20.30 -2.60 -4.61
N ILE A 363 19.09 -2.09 -4.75
CA ILE A 363 17.89 -2.83 -4.32
C ILE A 363 17.68 -4.08 -5.18
N ILE A 364 17.89 -3.98 -6.49
CA ILE A 364 17.79 -5.13 -7.42
C ILE A 364 18.86 -6.18 -7.10
N GLU A 365 20.09 -5.77 -6.81
CA GLU A 365 21.20 -6.68 -6.53
C GLU A 365 21.06 -7.38 -5.16
N ASN A 366 20.74 -6.62 -4.11
CA ASN A 366 20.68 -7.14 -2.74
C ASN A 366 19.33 -7.78 -2.38
N GLY A 367 18.25 -7.40 -3.08
CA GLY A 367 16.88 -7.74 -2.73
C GLY A 367 16.33 -6.90 -1.57
N ILE A 368 15.00 -6.73 -1.53
CA ILE A 368 14.33 -5.94 -0.47
C ILE A 368 14.58 -6.47 0.94
N GLY A 369 14.77 -7.78 1.10
CA GLY A 369 15.02 -8.38 2.41
C GLY A 369 16.30 -7.91 3.09
N TYR A 370 17.27 -7.40 2.33
CA TYR A 370 18.49 -6.79 2.87
C TYR A 370 18.20 -5.48 3.62
N TYR A 371 17.17 -4.74 3.20
CA TYR A 371 16.76 -3.45 3.76
C TYR A 371 15.61 -3.56 4.76
N LEU A 372 15.25 -4.77 5.13
CA LEU A 372 14.27 -5.07 6.17
C LEU A 372 14.99 -5.64 7.39
N ALA A 373 14.56 -5.24 8.58
CA ALA A 373 15.10 -5.80 9.82
C ALA A 373 14.86 -7.31 9.88
N ASP A 374 15.78 -8.03 10.52
CA ASP A 374 15.67 -9.46 10.74
C ASP A 374 14.50 -9.80 11.67
N PRO A 375 13.86 -10.97 11.51
CA PRO A 375 12.84 -11.42 12.45
C PRO A 375 13.47 -11.69 13.82
N GLU A 376 12.79 -11.27 14.89
CA GLU A 376 13.17 -11.57 16.27
C GLU A 376 12.99 -13.06 16.64
#